data_4debc2768fdc4146b5c4c6975f8c786e
#
_entry.id   4debc2768fdc4146b5c4c6975f8c786e
#
_cell.length_a   1.000
_cell.length_b   1.000
_cell.length_c   1.000
_cell.angle_alpha   90.00
_cell.angle_beta   90.00
_cell.angle_gamma   90.00
#
_symmetry.space_group_name_H-M   'P 1'
#
loop_
_entity.id
_entity.type
_entity.pdbx_description
1 polymer ?
#
loop_
_entity_poly.entity_id
_entity_poly.type
_entity_poly.pdbx_seq_one_letter_code
_entity_poly.pdbx_strand_id
1 'polypeptide(L)' 'MKVRGRVERRDLEGGIWQLVADDGKRYTLVGAVGGLKAGAQVEVEGVIDEGFGIAMAGPQLRVQKIRSA' A
#
# COMPACT_ATOMS: atom_id res chain seq x y z
N MET A 1 3.75 2.54 -11.62
CA MET A 1 3.05 3.76 -11.19
C MET A 1 3.65 4.22 -9.87
N LYS A 2 3.54 5.48 -9.58
CA LYS A 2 3.99 6.06 -8.32
C LYS A 2 2.80 6.61 -7.56
N VAL A 3 2.72 6.29 -6.28
CA VAL A 3 1.63 6.75 -5.42
C VAL A 3 2.23 7.34 -4.16
N ARG A 4 1.84 8.54 -3.81
CA ARG A 4 2.22 9.19 -2.56
C ARG A 4 1.09 9.10 -1.57
N GLY A 5 1.43 8.88 -0.32
CA GLY A 5 0.44 8.87 0.71
C GLY A 5 1.02 8.45 2.05
N ARG A 6 0.11 8.13 2.95
CA ARG A 6 0.44 7.71 4.30
C ARG A 6 0.23 6.21 4.45
N VAL A 7 1.19 5.56 5.07
CA VAL A 7 1.10 4.13 5.36
C VAL A 7 0.25 3.91 6.60
N GLU A 8 -0.69 2.98 6.51
CA GLU A 8 -1.47 2.53 7.65
C GLU A 8 -1.36 1.02 7.79
N ARG A 9 -1.38 0.55 9.02
CA ARG A 9 -1.45 -0.86 9.30
C ARG A 9 -2.86 -1.23 9.75
N ARG A 10 -3.38 -2.30 9.17
CA ARG A 10 -4.70 -2.82 9.51
C ARG A 10 -4.56 -4.24 10.05
N ASP A 11 -5.27 -4.54 11.11
CA ASP A 11 -5.26 -5.86 11.74
C ASP A 11 -6.27 -6.81 11.10
N LEU A 12 -6.27 -6.85 9.79
CA LEU A 12 -7.09 -7.78 9.03
C LEU A 12 -6.23 -8.95 8.61
N GLU A 13 -6.73 -10.18 8.80
CA GLU A 13 -6.08 -11.40 8.29
C GLU A 13 -4.58 -11.50 8.64
N GLY A 14 -4.23 -11.20 9.89
CA GLY A 14 -2.84 -11.28 10.32
C GLY A 14 -2.02 -10.02 10.10
N GLY A 15 -2.66 -8.96 9.66
CA GLY A 15 -2.01 -7.67 9.45
C GLY A 15 -1.72 -7.39 7.99
N ILE A 16 -2.21 -6.27 7.50
CA ILE A 16 -1.92 -5.79 6.16
C ILE A 16 -1.44 -4.35 6.23
N TRP A 17 -0.65 -3.97 5.22
CA TRP A 17 -0.25 -2.59 5.03
C TRP A 17 -1.11 -1.96 3.96
N GLN A 18 -1.57 -0.75 4.22
CA GLN A 18 -2.32 0.03 3.25
C GLN A 18 -1.64 1.38 3.04
N LEU A 19 -1.77 1.89 1.83
CA LEU A 19 -1.37 3.25 1.49
C LEU A 19 -2.62 4.07 1.27
N VAL A 20 -2.78 5.12 2.05
CA VAL A 20 -3.84 6.10 1.83
C VAL A 20 -3.23 7.19 0.97
N ALA A 21 -3.56 7.17 -0.30
CA ALA A 21 -3.01 8.12 -1.27
C ALA A 21 -3.54 9.53 -1.02
N ASP A 22 -2.82 10.51 -1.53
CA ASP A 22 -3.18 11.93 -1.36
C ASP A 22 -4.53 12.26 -1.97
N ASP A 23 -4.97 11.49 -2.97
CA ASP A 23 -6.29 11.66 -3.58
C ASP A 23 -7.43 10.94 -2.84
N GLY A 24 -7.12 10.33 -1.70
CA GLY A 24 -8.11 9.61 -0.89
C GLY A 24 -8.29 8.15 -1.22
N LYS A 25 -7.65 7.65 -2.26
CA LYS A 25 -7.73 6.23 -2.60
C LYS A 25 -6.88 5.40 -1.65
N ARG A 26 -7.32 4.18 -1.41
CA ARG A 26 -6.59 3.23 -0.55
C ARG A 26 -6.10 2.07 -1.40
N TYR A 27 -4.86 1.67 -1.13
CA TYR A 27 -4.23 0.52 -1.80
C TYR A 27 -3.71 -0.43 -0.74
N THR A 28 -3.92 -1.72 -0.94
CA THR A 28 -3.27 -2.74 -0.13
C THR A 28 -1.87 -2.98 -0.68
N LEU A 29 -0.86 -2.85 0.16
CA LEU A 29 0.52 -3.00 -0.26
C LEU A 29 0.94 -4.45 -0.12
N VAL A 30 1.52 -5.00 -1.18
CA VAL A 30 2.06 -6.37 -1.21
C VAL A 30 3.46 -6.33 -1.80
N GLY A 31 4.23 -7.39 -1.55
CA GLY A 31 5.59 -7.51 -2.07
C GLY A 31 6.63 -6.93 -1.12
N ALA A 32 7.43 -5.97 -1.59
CA ALA A 32 8.55 -5.44 -0.83
C ALA A 32 8.08 -4.41 0.21
N VAL A 33 7.44 -4.89 1.25
CA VAL A 33 6.86 -4.03 2.30
C VAL A 33 7.65 -4.04 3.61
N GLY A 34 8.85 -4.53 3.60
CA GLY A 34 9.69 -4.52 4.80
C GLY A 34 10.11 -3.12 5.22
N GLY A 35 10.17 -2.87 6.51
CA GLY A 35 10.63 -1.59 7.03
C GLY A 35 9.62 -0.46 7.05
N LEU A 36 8.37 -0.75 6.72
CA LEU A 36 7.31 0.24 6.79
C LEU A 36 6.96 0.60 8.22
N LYS A 37 6.58 1.85 8.44
CA LYS A 37 6.10 2.33 9.72
C LYS A 37 4.73 2.95 9.54
N ALA A 38 3.79 2.59 10.41
CA ALA A 38 2.46 3.18 10.40
C ALA A 38 2.55 4.70 10.60
N GLY A 39 1.80 5.44 9.80
CA GLY A 39 1.78 6.89 9.84
C GLY A 39 2.87 7.58 9.03
N ALA A 40 3.79 6.83 8.43
CA ALA A 40 4.84 7.43 7.61
C ALA A 40 4.31 7.92 6.28
N GLN A 41 4.83 9.05 5.84
CA GLN A 41 4.58 9.56 4.48
C GLN A 41 5.60 8.94 3.54
N VAL A 42 5.13 8.32 2.48
CA VAL A 42 6.00 7.60 1.55
C VAL A 42 5.56 7.83 0.11
N GLU A 43 6.48 7.59 -0.80
CA GLU A 43 6.19 7.42 -2.22
C GLU A 43 6.44 5.97 -2.57
N VAL A 44 5.43 5.30 -3.08
CA VAL A 44 5.50 3.89 -3.46
C VAL A 44 5.52 3.78 -4.97
N GLU A 45 6.50 3.07 -5.49
CA GLU A 45 6.55 2.72 -6.90
C GLU A 45 6.19 1.25 -7.05
N GLY A 46 5.23 0.96 -7.91
CA GLY A 46 4.78 -0.40 -8.11
C GLY A 46 3.74 -0.51 -9.20
N VAL A 47 3.08 -1.65 -9.26
CA VAL A 47 2.03 -1.93 -10.23
C VAL A 47 0.76 -2.39 -9.52
N ILE A 48 -0.37 -1.99 -10.08
CA ILE A 48 -1.67 -2.47 -9.59
C ILE A 48 -1.83 -3.92 -10.00
N ASP A 49 -2.13 -4.75 -9.01
CA ASP A 49 -2.42 -6.16 -9.24
C ASP A 49 -3.92 -6.37 -9.06
N GLU A 50 -4.63 -6.49 -10.15
CA GLU A 50 -6.07 -6.69 -10.14
C GLU A 50 -6.46 -8.16 -10.24
N GLY A 51 -5.48 -9.06 -10.26
CA GLY A 51 -5.70 -10.46 -10.59
C GLY A 51 -6.45 -11.28 -9.56
N PHE A 52 -6.58 -10.81 -8.35
CA PHE A 52 -7.25 -11.57 -7.31
C PHE A 52 -8.24 -10.70 -6.61
N GLY A 53 -9.48 -10.90 -6.94
CA GLY A 53 -10.57 -10.15 -6.39
C GLY A 53 -10.88 -10.45 -4.94
N ILE A 54 -9.92 -10.39 -4.07
CA ILE A 54 -10.23 -10.28 -2.66
C ILE A 54 -10.55 -8.82 -2.42
N ALA A 55 -11.77 -8.50 -2.69
CA ALA A 55 -12.24 -7.14 -2.81
C ALA A 55 -12.37 -6.41 -1.48
N MET A 56 -11.99 -7.02 -0.39
CA MET A 56 -12.29 -6.44 0.92
C MET A 56 -11.39 -5.28 1.30
N ALA A 57 -10.25 -5.14 0.65
CA ALA A 57 -9.27 -4.12 1.01
C ALA A 57 -8.93 -3.17 -0.15
N GLY A 58 -9.71 -3.20 -1.23
CA GLY A 58 -9.44 -2.40 -2.41
C GLY A 58 -8.34 -2.97 -3.28
N PRO A 59 -7.88 -2.22 -4.27
CA PRO A 59 -6.86 -2.69 -5.19
C PRO A 59 -5.55 -2.96 -4.47
N GLN A 60 -4.85 -4.00 -4.91
CA GLN A 60 -3.52 -4.33 -4.41
C GLN A 60 -2.48 -3.59 -5.24
N LEU A 61 -1.51 -3.01 -4.55
CA LEU A 61 -0.36 -2.38 -5.18
C LEU A 61 0.86 -3.24 -4.86
N ARG A 62 1.41 -3.85 -5.90
CA ARG A 62 2.64 -4.62 -5.75
C ARG A 62 3.82 -3.67 -5.71
N VAL A 63 4.43 -3.59 -4.54
CA VAL A 63 5.48 -2.61 -4.26
C VAL A 63 6.80 -3.07 -4.87
N GLN A 64 7.44 -2.19 -5.63
CA GLN A 64 8.79 -2.40 -6.16
C GLN A 64 9.80 -1.53 -5.42
N LYS A 65 9.45 -0.30 -5.10
CA LYS A 65 10.28 0.62 -4.33
C LYS A 65 9.44 1.47 -3.41
N ILE A 66 10.01 1.81 -2.26
CA ILE A 66 9.42 2.75 -1.32
C ILE A 66 10.47 3.79 -0.98
N ARG A 67 10.05 5.05 -0.98
CA ARG A 67 10.88 6.18 -0.56
C ARG A 67 10.13 6.97 0.50
N SER A 68 10.87 7.57 1.41
CA SER A 68 10.31 8.58 2.30
C SER A 68 9.88 9.79 1.47
N ALA A 69 8.71 10.28 1.76
CA ALA A 69 8.20 11.44 1.06
C ALA A 69 8.35 12.70 1.90
#